data_bc52f5c893ea5dbd385c195ef55fdbc9
#
_entry.id   bc52f5c893ea5dbd385c195ef55fdbc9
#
_cell.length_a   1.000
_cell.length_b   1.000
_cell.length_c   1.000
_cell.angle_alpha   90.00
_cell.angle_beta   90.00
_cell.angle_gamma   90.00
#
_symmetry.space_group_name_H-M   'P 1'
#
loop_
_entity.id
_entity.type
_entity.pdbx_description
1 polymer ?
#
loop_
_entity_poly.entity_id
_entity_poly.type
_entity_poly.pdbx_seq_one_letter_code
_entity_poly.pdbx_strand_id
1 'polypeptide(L)'
;VVIGHEMTHGFDDQGRQYDKDGNLKDWWTEEDAKRFDERAQVMVNVFDSIEVAPGVYGNGRMTLGENIADHGGLQVAYQAFKKATAANLLPVMNGLTPEQRFFLAYAGVWGNNIRPEEVLNRTKSDVHSLGKWRVNGALPQIGAWYEAFNITENDPMFVPVDKRVSIW
;
A
#
# COMPACT_ATOMS: atom_id res chain seq x y z
N VAL A 1 -8.69 -0.96 -7.35
CA VAL A 1 -7.92 -0.69 -6.13
C VAL A 1 -8.69 0.22 -5.19
N VAL A 2 -9.24 1.36 -5.63
CA VAL A 2 -9.93 2.33 -4.75
C VAL A 2 -11.02 1.68 -3.89
N ILE A 3 -11.93 0.88 -4.46
CA ILE A 3 -12.97 0.18 -3.69
C ILE A 3 -12.35 -0.72 -2.60
N GLY A 4 -11.28 -1.45 -2.92
CA GLY A 4 -10.59 -2.28 -1.94
C GLY A 4 -9.87 -1.47 -0.86
N HIS A 5 -9.34 -0.29 -1.21
CA HIS A 5 -8.78 0.69 -0.29
C HIS A 5 -9.82 1.15 0.74
N GLU A 6 -10.96 1.64 0.28
CA GLU A 6 -12.05 2.09 1.17
C GLU A 6 -12.59 0.97 2.08
N MET A 7 -12.69 -0.25 1.54
CA MET A 7 -13.08 -1.41 2.36
C MET A 7 -12.04 -1.73 3.43
N THR A 8 -10.75 -1.57 3.13
CA THR A 8 -9.66 -1.86 4.05
C THR A 8 -9.62 -0.89 5.22
N HIS A 9 -10.10 0.35 5.05
CA HIS A 9 -10.22 1.32 6.15
C HIS A 9 -11.05 0.80 7.34
N GLY A 10 -12.00 -0.11 7.12
CA GLY A 10 -12.71 -0.76 8.22
C GLY A 10 -11.83 -1.62 9.13
N PHE A 11 -10.59 -1.90 8.70
CA PHE A 11 -9.65 -2.79 9.37
C PHE A 11 -8.24 -2.18 9.52
N ASP A 12 -8.08 -0.90 9.28
CA ASP A 12 -6.84 -0.18 9.56
C ASP A 12 -6.68 0.12 11.07
N ASP A 13 -5.66 0.87 11.45
CA ASP A 13 -5.36 1.19 12.85
C ASP A 13 -6.44 2.00 13.56
N GLN A 14 -7.26 2.74 12.81
CA GLN A 14 -8.38 3.51 13.34
C GLN A 14 -9.71 2.75 13.16
N GLY A 15 -10.00 2.26 11.95
CA GLY A 15 -11.27 1.61 11.62
C GLY A 15 -11.50 0.33 12.41
N ARG A 16 -10.45 -0.44 12.73
CA ARG A 16 -10.55 -1.65 13.57
C ARG A 16 -11.14 -1.41 14.96
N GLN A 17 -11.16 -0.16 15.42
CA GLN A 17 -11.72 0.20 16.71
C GLN A 17 -13.25 0.34 16.70
N TYR A 18 -13.88 0.24 15.52
CA TYR A 18 -15.32 0.32 15.35
C TYR A 18 -15.90 -1.04 15.02
N ASP A 19 -17.06 -1.35 15.61
CA ASP A 19 -17.82 -2.55 15.30
C ASP A 19 -18.58 -2.42 13.97
N LYS A 20 -19.24 -3.50 13.54
CA LYS A 20 -20.02 -3.54 12.29
C LYS A 20 -21.19 -2.53 12.22
N ASP A 21 -21.59 -1.98 13.35
CA ASP A 21 -22.68 -1.00 13.47
C ASP A 21 -22.15 0.45 13.59
N GLY A 22 -20.81 0.62 13.50
CA GLY A 22 -20.12 1.91 13.55
C GLY A 22 -19.94 2.45 14.97
N ASN A 23 -20.14 1.63 16.00
CA ASN A 23 -19.89 2.05 17.38
C ASN A 23 -18.40 1.93 17.71
N LEU A 24 -17.85 2.90 18.42
CA LEU A 24 -16.50 2.82 18.98
C LEU A 24 -16.47 1.71 20.05
N LYS A 25 -16.07 0.55 19.64
CA LYS A 25 -16.06 -0.66 20.45
C LYS A 25 -14.96 -1.58 19.98
N ASP A 26 -13.97 -1.81 20.83
CA ASP A 26 -12.94 -2.79 20.55
C ASP A 26 -13.57 -4.21 20.59
N TRP A 27 -13.55 -4.85 19.41
CA TRP A 27 -14.12 -6.19 19.20
C TRP A 27 -13.04 -7.23 18.88
N TRP A 28 -11.79 -6.77 18.80
CA TRP A 28 -10.64 -7.62 18.60
C TRP A 28 -10.20 -8.27 19.91
N THR A 29 -9.62 -9.46 19.84
CA THR A 29 -8.92 -10.02 21.00
C THR A 29 -7.63 -9.23 21.26
N GLU A 30 -7.15 -9.23 22.49
CA GLU A 30 -5.87 -8.58 22.84
C GLU A 30 -4.71 -9.15 21.99
N GLU A 31 -4.74 -10.46 21.73
CA GLU A 31 -3.72 -11.12 20.92
C GLU A 31 -3.76 -10.67 19.46
N ASP A 32 -4.96 -10.55 18.85
CA ASP A 32 -5.11 -10.08 17.48
C ASP A 32 -4.70 -8.61 17.36
N ALA A 33 -5.09 -7.78 18.31
CA ALA A 33 -4.69 -6.38 18.37
C ALA A 33 -3.16 -6.25 18.44
N LYS A 34 -2.51 -7.02 19.31
CA LYS A 34 -1.04 -7.04 19.43
C LYS A 34 -0.37 -7.49 18.13
N ARG A 35 -0.84 -8.57 17.51
CA ARG A 35 -0.30 -9.06 16.23
C ARG A 35 -0.47 -8.03 15.11
N PHE A 36 -1.61 -7.35 15.08
CA PHE A 36 -1.83 -6.26 14.12
C PHE A 36 -0.82 -5.14 14.34
N ASP A 37 -0.65 -4.68 15.58
CA ASP A 37 0.26 -3.58 15.91
C ASP A 37 1.73 -3.93 15.55
N GLU A 38 2.17 -5.16 15.81
CA GLU A 38 3.50 -5.63 15.41
C GLU A 38 3.70 -5.59 13.89
N ARG A 39 2.71 -6.03 13.11
CA ARG A 39 2.75 -6.00 11.64
C ARG A 39 2.63 -4.58 11.09
N ALA A 40 1.76 -3.75 11.67
CA ALA A 40 1.59 -2.36 11.32
C ALA A 40 2.88 -1.55 11.57
N GLN A 41 3.64 -1.89 12.61
CA GLN A 41 4.92 -1.24 12.90
C GLN A 41 5.95 -1.43 11.76
N VAL A 42 5.91 -2.55 11.04
CA VAL A 42 6.75 -2.75 9.85
C VAL A 42 6.40 -1.69 8.78
N MET A 43 5.10 -1.45 8.54
CA MET A 43 4.63 -0.41 7.62
C MET A 43 5.10 0.98 8.07
N VAL A 44 4.96 1.31 9.35
CA VAL A 44 5.44 2.58 9.91
C VAL A 44 6.92 2.77 9.59
N ASN A 45 7.76 1.77 9.89
CA ASN A 45 9.20 1.84 9.68
C ASN A 45 9.57 2.03 8.19
N VAL A 46 8.84 1.38 7.28
CA VAL A 46 9.03 1.55 5.84
C VAL A 46 8.82 3.01 5.45
N PHE A 47 7.69 3.60 5.85
CA PHE A 47 7.35 4.98 5.44
C PHE A 47 8.14 6.06 6.20
N ASP A 48 8.55 5.80 7.45
CA ASP A 48 9.47 6.66 8.19
C ASP A 48 10.87 6.72 7.56
N SER A 49 11.29 5.67 6.85
CA SER A 49 12.60 5.62 6.19
C SER A 49 12.65 6.36 4.85
N ILE A 50 11.51 6.80 4.32
CA ILE A 50 11.42 7.45 3.00
C ILE A 50 11.83 8.91 3.11
N GLU A 51 12.91 9.29 2.46
CA GLU A 51 13.29 10.67 2.28
C GLU A 51 12.43 11.29 1.16
N VAL A 52 11.52 12.18 1.55
CA VAL A 52 10.55 12.82 0.64
C VAL A 52 11.09 14.10 0.01
N ALA A 53 12.02 14.76 0.69
CA ALA A 53 12.81 15.90 0.24
C ALA A 53 14.15 15.89 1.01
N PRO A 54 15.20 16.61 0.56
CA PRO A 54 16.50 16.59 1.23
C PRO A 54 16.41 16.85 2.73
N GLY A 55 16.79 15.85 3.55
CA GLY A 55 16.73 15.87 5.00
C GLY A 55 15.32 15.80 5.61
N VAL A 56 14.28 15.58 4.81
CA VAL A 56 12.88 15.49 5.27
C VAL A 56 12.36 14.08 4.99
N TYR A 57 11.92 13.42 6.02
CA TYR A 57 11.42 12.06 5.96
C TYR A 57 9.88 12.00 6.08
N GLY A 58 9.30 10.95 5.59
CA GLY A 58 7.89 10.65 5.76
C GLY A 58 7.50 10.48 7.23
N ASN A 59 6.21 10.45 7.50
CA ASN A 59 5.67 10.15 8.83
C ASN A 59 4.78 8.91 8.74
N GLY A 60 5.41 7.75 8.88
CA GLY A 60 4.74 6.47 8.73
C GLY A 60 3.63 6.25 9.76
N ARG A 61 3.74 6.83 10.95
CA ARG A 61 2.68 6.75 11.95
C ARG A 61 1.45 7.59 11.57
N MET A 62 1.67 8.80 11.08
CA MET A 62 0.57 9.68 10.63
C MET A 62 -0.15 9.11 9.40
N THR A 63 0.59 8.47 8.50
CA THR A 63 0.05 7.96 7.23
C THR A 63 -0.32 6.47 7.29
N LEU A 64 -0.30 5.85 8.48
CA LEU A 64 -0.43 4.40 8.63
C LEU A 64 -1.74 3.85 8.05
N GLY A 65 -2.88 4.44 8.41
CA GLY A 65 -4.18 3.96 7.96
C GLY A 65 -4.30 3.97 6.43
N GLU A 66 -3.86 5.06 5.81
CA GLU A 66 -3.85 5.20 4.35
C GLU A 66 -2.91 4.19 3.66
N ASN A 67 -1.73 3.97 4.25
CA ASN A 67 -0.78 3.00 3.70
C ASN A 67 -1.28 1.55 3.86
N ILE A 68 -1.97 1.23 4.96
CA ILE A 68 -2.65 -0.06 5.15
C ILE A 68 -3.76 -0.23 4.11
N ALA A 69 -4.57 0.80 3.89
CA ALA A 69 -5.65 0.79 2.92
C ALA A 69 -5.14 0.60 1.49
N ASP A 70 -4.06 1.27 1.11
CA ASP A 70 -3.41 1.07 -0.19
C ASP A 70 -2.89 -0.37 -0.35
N HIS A 71 -2.22 -0.90 0.65
CA HIS A 71 -1.67 -2.26 0.63
C HIS A 71 -2.77 -3.32 0.52
N GLY A 72 -3.80 -3.26 1.37
CA GLY A 72 -4.94 -4.17 1.33
C GLY A 72 -5.73 -4.03 0.03
N GLY A 73 -6.00 -2.79 -0.39
CA GLY A 73 -6.72 -2.49 -1.62
C GLY A 73 -6.02 -3.01 -2.88
N LEU A 74 -4.68 -2.94 -2.94
CA LEU A 74 -3.89 -3.53 -4.02
C LEU A 74 -4.02 -5.05 -4.06
N GLN A 75 -3.89 -5.72 -2.92
CA GLN A 75 -3.97 -7.17 -2.83
C GLN A 75 -5.37 -7.68 -3.23
N VAL A 76 -6.43 -7.10 -2.66
CA VAL A 76 -7.82 -7.46 -2.97
C VAL A 76 -8.13 -7.22 -4.46
N ALA A 77 -7.74 -6.07 -5.00
CA ALA A 77 -7.97 -5.76 -6.40
C ALA A 77 -7.18 -6.69 -7.34
N TYR A 78 -5.94 -7.05 -7.00
CA TYR A 78 -5.16 -7.99 -7.79
C TYR A 78 -5.79 -9.39 -7.78
N GLN A 79 -6.27 -9.87 -6.63
CA GLN A 79 -6.98 -11.15 -6.55
C GLN A 79 -8.28 -11.13 -7.37
N ALA A 80 -9.02 -10.04 -7.31
CA ALA A 80 -10.23 -9.86 -8.13
C ALA A 80 -9.89 -9.84 -9.63
N PHE A 81 -8.82 -9.14 -10.03
CA PHE A 81 -8.32 -9.13 -11.39
C PHE A 81 -7.96 -10.54 -11.86
N LYS A 82 -7.21 -11.32 -11.10
CA LYS A 82 -6.82 -12.70 -11.45
C LYS A 82 -8.05 -13.60 -11.60
N LYS A 83 -9.03 -13.49 -10.71
CA LYS A 83 -10.28 -14.26 -10.79
C LYS A 83 -11.09 -13.90 -12.05
N ALA A 84 -11.24 -12.60 -12.33
CA ALA A 84 -12.00 -12.11 -13.48
C ALA A 84 -11.39 -12.51 -14.82
N THR A 85 -10.06 -12.66 -14.88
CA THR A 85 -9.33 -12.97 -16.12
C THR A 85 -8.98 -14.45 -16.27
N ALA A 86 -9.26 -15.28 -15.28
CA ALA A 86 -8.90 -16.70 -15.28
C ALA A 86 -9.50 -17.49 -16.46
N ALA A 87 -10.76 -17.22 -16.79
CA ALA A 87 -11.48 -17.92 -17.88
C ALA A 87 -11.20 -17.32 -19.27
N ASN A 88 -10.81 -16.04 -19.33
CA ASN A 88 -10.52 -15.31 -20.56
C ASN A 88 -9.20 -14.56 -20.40
N LEU A 89 -8.11 -15.24 -20.73
CA LEU A 89 -6.78 -14.67 -20.60
C LEU A 89 -6.64 -13.41 -21.46
N LEU A 90 -6.22 -12.32 -20.83
CA LEU A 90 -5.96 -11.08 -21.53
C LEU A 90 -4.65 -11.18 -22.34
N PRO A 91 -4.59 -10.59 -23.54
CA PRO A 91 -3.38 -10.62 -24.36
C PRO A 91 -2.29 -9.70 -23.79
N VAL A 92 -1.05 -9.99 -24.16
CA VAL A 92 0.06 -9.03 -24.08
C VAL A 92 -0.27 -7.87 -25.02
N MET A 93 -0.12 -6.64 -24.54
CA MET A 93 -0.37 -5.42 -25.32
C MET A 93 0.80 -4.45 -25.15
N ASN A 94 1.34 -3.95 -26.26
CA ASN A 94 2.50 -3.05 -26.27
C ASN A 94 3.71 -3.61 -25.50
N GLY A 95 3.92 -4.92 -25.58
CA GLY A 95 5.00 -5.60 -24.87
C GLY A 95 4.78 -5.82 -23.37
N LEU A 96 3.60 -5.43 -22.83
CA LEU A 96 3.27 -5.55 -21.42
C LEU A 96 2.27 -6.67 -21.17
N THR A 97 2.56 -7.50 -20.16
CA THR A 97 1.62 -8.51 -19.67
C THR A 97 0.39 -7.87 -19.02
N PRO A 98 -0.72 -8.60 -18.86
CA PRO A 98 -1.88 -8.11 -18.12
C PRO A 98 -1.53 -7.67 -16.69
N GLU A 99 -0.67 -8.42 -15.99
CA GLU A 99 -0.23 -8.12 -14.63
C GLU A 99 0.61 -6.83 -14.58
N GLN A 100 1.54 -6.66 -15.51
CA GLN A 100 2.32 -5.43 -15.62
C GLN A 100 1.39 -4.22 -15.85
N ARG A 101 0.41 -4.35 -16.75
CA ARG A 101 -0.57 -3.29 -17.00
C ARG A 101 -1.43 -2.98 -15.76
N PHE A 102 -1.78 -3.99 -14.96
CA PHE A 102 -2.49 -3.77 -13.69
C PHE A 102 -1.71 -2.84 -12.76
N PHE A 103 -0.43 -3.12 -12.51
CA PHE A 103 0.40 -2.30 -11.63
C PHE A 103 0.72 -0.93 -12.22
N LEU A 104 0.93 -0.83 -13.55
CA LEU A 104 1.13 0.46 -14.21
C LEU A 104 -0.13 1.32 -14.19
N ALA A 105 -1.33 0.72 -14.31
CA ALA A 105 -2.60 1.44 -14.18
C ALA A 105 -2.77 1.99 -12.75
N TYR A 106 -2.40 1.22 -11.74
CA TYR A 106 -2.35 1.71 -10.35
C TYR A 106 -1.41 2.90 -10.20
N ALA A 107 -0.18 2.78 -10.71
CA ALA A 107 0.80 3.86 -10.67
C ALA A 107 0.29 5.13 -11.35
N GLY A 108 -0.43 4.99 -12.46
CA GLY A 108 -1.04 6.10 -13.20
C GLY A 108 -2.06 6.90 -12.40
N VAL A 109 -2.77 6.27 -11.44
CA VAL A 109 -3.72 6.97 -10.55
C VAL A 109 -3.02 8.03 -9.70
N TRP A 110 -1.79 7.76 -9.29
CA TRP A 110 -1.01 8.63 -8.41
C TRP A 110 0.00 9.52 -9.14
N GLY A 111 0.00 9.48 -10.48
CA GLY A 111 0.86 10.33 -11.31
C GLY A 111 0.45 11.80 -11.18
N ASN A 112 1.23 12.58 -10.43
CA ASN A 112 1.00 14.01 -10.27
C ASN A 112 2.32 14.78 -10.24
N ASN A 113 2.23 16.09 -10.47
CA ASN A 113 3.31 17.06 -10.24
C ASN A 113 2.95 17.91 -9.02
N ILE A 114 3.83 17.94 -8.05
CA ILE A 114 3.63 18.69 -6.81
C ILE A 114 4.81 19.67 -6.61
N ARG A 115 4.51 20.88 -6.17
CA ARG A 115 5.54 21.89 -5.88
C ARG A 115 6.33 21.52 -4.63
N PRO A 116 7.62 21.87 -4.54
CA PRO A 116 8.45 21.52 -3.37
C PRO A 116 7.87 21.99 -2.03
N GLU A 117 7.29 23.18 -2.00
CA GLU A 117 6.67 23.73 -0.78
C GLU A 117 5.48 22.87 -0.33
N GLU A 118 4.70 22.38 -1.29
CA GLU A 118 3.54 21.52 -1.00
C GLU A 118 3.94 20.10 -0.59
N VAL A 119 5.08 19.58 -1.09
CA VAL A 119 5.69 18.35 -0.57
C VAL A 119 5.92 18.45 0.93
N LEU A 120 6.57 19.55 1.36
CA LEU A 120 6.87 19.78 2.78
C LEU A 120 5.60 19.97 3.62
N ASN A 121 4.62 20.69 3.07
CA ASN A 121 3.36 20.97 3.74
C ASN A 121 2.56 19.70 4.01
N ARG A 122 2.36 18.89 2.96
CA ARG A 122 1.64 17.62 3.06
C ARG A 122 2.34 16.62 3.96
N THR A 123 3.65 16.50 3.88
CA THR A 123 4.40 15.59 4.75
C THR A 123 4.18 15.89 6.24
N LYS A 124 3.84 17.12 6.59
CA LYS A 124 3.60 17.55 7.97
C LYS A 124 2.14 17.45 8.42
N SER A 125 1.19 17.49 7.50
CA SER A 125 -0.23 17.71 7.85
C SER A 125 -1.22 16.76 7.18
N ASP A 126 -0.82 16.06 6.12
CA ASP A 126 -1.70 15.15 5.37
C ASP A 126 -1.53 13.71 5.88
N VAL A 127 -2.64 13.05 6.17
CA VAL A 127 -2.66 11.62 6.55
C VAL A 127 -2.34 10.69 5.38
N HIS A 128 -2.32 11.22 4.15
CA HIS A 128 -1.94 10.48 2.96
C HIS A 128 -0.44 10.63 2.68
N SER A 129 0.21 9.53 2.35
CA SER A 129 1.54 9.57 1.74
C SER A 129 1.46 10.27 0.38
N LEU A 130 2.56 10.95 -0.02
CA LEU A 130 2.64 11.58 -1.34
C LEU A 130 2.44 10.54 -2.45
N GLY A 131 1.81 10.91 -3.56
CA GLY A 131 1.46 10.00 -4.66
C GLY A 131 2.62 9.12 -5.12
N LYS A 132 3.82 9.67 -5.27
CA LYS A 132 5.03 8.89 -5.58
C LYS A 132 5.24 7.72 -4.60
N TRP A 133 4.96 7.92 -3.32
CA TRP A 133 5.24 6.92 -2.28
C TRP A 133 4.05 5.99 -2.02
N ARG A 134 2.85 6.40 -2.38
CA ARG A 134 1.70 5.48 -2.48
C ARG A 134 1.95 4.39 -3.55
N VAL A 135 2.81 4.66 -4.52
CA VAL A 135 3.29 3.68 -5.51
C VAL A 135 4.58 3.01 -5.04
N ASN A 136 5.66 3.77 -4.91
CA ASN A 136 7.01 3.23 -4.72
C ASN A 136 7.27 2.72 -3.29
N GLY A 137 6.47 3.13 -2.31
CA GLY A 137 6.47 2.56 -0.96
C GLY A 137 5.59 1.31 -0.84
N ALA A 138 4.47 1.26 -1.58
CA ALA A 138 3.52 0.16 -1.51
C ALA A 138 3.91 -1.05 -2.39
N LEU A 139 4.30 -0.84 -3.65
CA LEU A 139 4.59 -1.94 -4.58
C LEU A 139 5.68 -2.90 -4.10
N PRO A 140 6.79 -2.45 -3.48
CA PRO A 140 7.80 -3.35 -2.94
C PRO A 140 7.32 -4.28 -1.82
N GLN A 141 6.12 -4.05 -1.30
CA GLN A 141 5.50 -4.91 -0.29
C GLN A 141 4.61 -6.00 -0.90
N ILE A 142 4.38 -5.99 -2.23
CA ILE A 142 3.43 -6.86 -2.93
C ILE A 142 4.16 -7.96 -3.71
N GLY A 143 4.06 -9.21 -3.26
CA GLY A 143 4.72 -10.35 -3.90
C GLY A 143 4.45 -10.48 -5.40
N ALA A 144 3.19 -10.31 -5.82
CA ALA A 144 2.79 -10.40 -7.22
C ALA A 144 3.45 -9.34 -8.13
N TRP A 145 3.86 -8.19 -7.58
CA TRP A 145 4.61 -7.18 -8.32
C TRP A 145 6.01 -7.68 -8.71
N TYR A 146 6.68 -8.40 -7.79
CA TYR A 146 7.98 -9.03 -8.08
C TYR A 146 7.88 -10.03 -9.23
N GLU A 147 6.84 -10.86 -9.21
CA GLU A 147 6.59 -11.83 -10.28
C GLU A 147 6.32 -11.14 -11.62
N ALA A 148 5.47 -10.10 -11.62
CA ALA A 148 5.08 -9.39 -12.83
C ALA A 148 6.26 -8.71 -13.54
N PHE A 149 7.23 -8.18 -12.80
CA PHE A 149 8.37 -7.43 -13.33
C PHE A 149 9.71 -8.16 -13.21
N ASN A 150 9.72 -9.42 -12.74
CA ASN A 150 10.91 -10.22 -12.50
C ASN A 150 11.94 -9.50 -11.61
N ILE A 151 11.46 -8.83 -10.57
CA ILE A 151 12.30 -8.08 -9.62
C ILE A 151 13.17 -9.05 -8.82
N THR A 152 14.46 -8.76 -8.75
CA THR A 152 15.48 -9.55 -8.06
C THR A 152 16.19 -8.71 -7.00
N GLU A 153 17.03 -9.36 -6.19
CA GLU A 153 17.85 -8.69 -5.17
C GLU A 153 18.82 -7.61 -5.71
N ASN A 154 19.06 -7.60 -7.01
CA ASN A 154 19.89 -6.58 -7.66
C ASN A 154 19.12 -5.30 -8.02
N ASP A 155 17.79 -5.30 -7.85
CA ASP A 155 16.95 -4.15 -8.18
C ASP A 155 16.87 -3.16 -6.99
N PRO A 156 16.96 -1.84 -7.24
CA PRO A 156 16.96 -0.85 -6.16
C PRO A 156 15.69 -0.85 -5.28
N MET A 157 14.58 -1.37 -5.80
CA MET A 157 13.30 -1.44 -5.07
C MET A 157 13.07 -2.82 -4.44
N PHE A 158 14.07 -3.70 -4.45
CA PHE A 158 13.94 -5.02 -3.84
C PHE A 158 13.85 -4.92 -2.31
N VAL A 159 12.89 -5.60 -1.74
CA VAL A 159 12.74 -5.81 -0.28
C VAL A 159 12.69 -7.31 -0.02
N PRO A 160 13.55 -7.87 0.86
CA PRO A 160 13.52 -9.28 1.25
C PRO A 160 12.13 -9.69 1.77
N VAL A 161 11.70 -10.91 1.46
CA VAL A 161 10.35 -11.40 1.78
C VAL A 161 10.02 -11.28 3.28
N ASP A 162 10.97 -11.60 4.14
CA ASP A 162 10.86 -11.53 5.59
C ASP A 162 10.77 -10.10 6.16
N LYS A 163 11.06 -9.11 5.31
CA LYS A 163 10.98 -7.67 5.68
C LYS A 163 9.80 -6.94 5.04
N ARG A 164 9.04 -7.63 4.18
CA ARG A 164 7.86 -7.03 3.57
C ARG A 164 6.72 -6.90 4.58
N VAL A 165 5.91 -5.89 4.36
CA VAL A 165 4.67 -5.73 5.10
C VAL A 165 3.74 -6.90 4.82
N SER A 166 3.18 -7.49 5.88
CA SER A 166 2.19 -8.57 5.82
C SER A 166 1.20 -8.36 6.96
N ILE A 167 0.17 -7.57 6.71
CA ILE A 167 -0.88 -7.28 7.71
C ILE A 167 -1.98 -8.33 7.62
N TRP A 168 -2.39 -8.67 6.43
CA TRP A 168 -3.46 -9.62 6.10
C TRP A 168 -2.91 -10.91 5.48
#